data_bfaed39f2dcf9f0eaa0a259ac1f4992b
#
_entry.id   bfaed39f2dcf9f0eaa0a259ac1f4992b
#
_cell.length_a   1.000
_cell.length_b   1.000
_cell.length_c   1.000
_cell.angle_alpha   90.00
_cell.angle_beta   90.00
_cell.angle_gamma   90.00
#
_symmetry.space_group_name_H-M   'P 1'
#
loop_
_entity.id
_entity.type
_entity.pdbx_description
1 polymer ?
#
loop_
_entity_poly.entity_id
_entity_poly.type
_entity_poly.pdbx_seq_one_letter_code
_entity_poly.pdbx_strand_id
1 'polypeptide(L)'
;MKLPMPEMPSATLLAALDSYNLLPAIVFLPTRRRCDQAASEAALTRRDPNDDRREARRDFMRSFVEQHPEVRGHRHWDTIIRGGVASHHAGHIPAWKLVIEKLMSAGLLDAIFATATVAAGVDFPARTVVLTGADARTGSGWRPLSASELQQMTGRAGRRGRDNVGFVVAAPGLHQDPERIAQLLKAPPDPLTSQFRATYTT
;
A
#
# COMPACT_ATOMS: atom_id res chain seq x y z
N MET A 1 -23.65 4.87 19.67
CA MET A 1 -23.76 4.03 18.45
C MET A 1 -22.98 4.73 17.34
N LYS A 2 -21.75 4.28 17.02
CA LYS A 2 -20.99 4.86 15.89
C LYS A 2 -21.68 4.40 14.61
N LEU A 3 -22.15 5.34 13.78
CA LEU A 3 -22.66 5.01 12.45
C LEU A 3 -21.47 4.56 11.59
N PRO A 4 -21.55 3.39 10.93
CA PRO A 4 -20.49 2.94 10.04
C PRO A 4 -20.36 3.95 8.88
N MET A 5 -19.18 4.54 8.73
CA MET A 5 -18.91 5.39 7.58
C MET A 5 -18.70 4.54 6.34
N PRO A 6 -19.27 4.90 5.18
CA PRO A 6 -19.02 4.16 3.95
C PRO A 6 -17.55 4.22 3.58
N GLU A 7 -17.07 3.14 2.98
CA GLU A 7 -15.71 3.11 2.44
C GLU A 7 -15.55 4.15 1.31
N MET A 8 -14.51 4.95 1.38
CA MET A 8 -14.23 5.95 0.35
C MET A 8 -13.69 5.26 -0.91
N PRO A 9 -14.25 5.52 -2.11
CA PRO A 9 -13.71 5.01 -3.36
C PRO A 9 -12.24 5.40 -3.54
N SER A 10 -11.43 4.50 -4.09
CA SER A 10 -9.97 4.68 -4.20
C SER A 10 -9.58 5.94 -4.99
N ALA A 11 -10.29 6.26 -6.05
CA ALA A 11 -10.04 7.47 -6.83
C ALA A 11 -10.35 8.75 -6.05
N THR A 12 -11.45 8.77 -5.28
CA THR A 12 -11.83 9.90 -4.42
C THR A 12 -10.79 10.09 -3.31
N LEU A 13 -10.32 8.99 -2.70
CA LEU A 13 -9.26 9.03 -1.70
C LEU A 13 -7.98 9.65 -2.28
N LEU A 14 -7.54 9.19 -3.46
CA LEU A 14 -6.34 9.74 -4.09
C LEU A 14 -6.50 11.19 -4.51
N ALA A 15 -7.67 11.60 -5.00
CA ALA A 15 -7.94 13.00 -5.31
C ALA A 15 -7.89 13.89 -4.06
N ALA A 16 -8.43 13.41 -2.94
CA ALA A 16 -8.32 14.12 -1.66
C ALA A 16 -6.87 14.23 -1.19
N LEU A 17 -6.09 13.13 -1.25
CA LEU A 17 -4.67 13.18 -0.88
C LEU A 17 -3.88 14.15 -1.77
N ASP A 18 -4.17 14.18 -3.07
CA ASP A 18 -3.52 15.08 -4.04
C ASP A 18 -3.80 16.55 -3.71
N SER A 19 -5.06 16.88 -3.41
CA SER A 19 -5.47 18.26 -3.08
C SER A 19 -4.76 18.84 -1.84
N TYR A 20 -4.30 17.94 -0.93
CA TYR A 20 -3.51 18.33 0.25
C TYR A 20 -2.01 18.08 0.07
N ASN A 21 -1.54 17.79 -1.15
CA ASN A 21 -0.14 17.49 -1.44
C ASN A 21 0.41 16.32 -0.57
N LEU A 22 -0.39 15.28 -0.39
CA LEU A 22 -0.07 14.10 0.42
C LEU A 22 0.37 12.88 -0.42
N LEU A 23 0.51 13.01 -1.73
CA LEU A 23 1.08 11.97 -2.59
C LEU A 23 2.62 12.05 -2.62
N PRO A 24 3.33 10.95 -2.87
CA PRO A 24 2.83 9.60 -3.07
C PRO A 24 2.40 8.91 -1.77
N ALA A 25 1.46 7.96 -1.88
CA ALA A 25 0.88 7.27 -0.75
C ALA A 25 0.99 5.74 -0.82
N ILE A 26 1.10 5.08 0.34
CA ILE A 26 0.83 3.66 0.50
C ILE A 26 -0.52 3.51 1.18
N VAL A 27 -1.47 2.87 0.51
CA VAL A 27 -2.81 2.61 1.05
C VAL A 27 -2.90 1.15 1.48
N PHE A 28 -2.97 0.91 2.77
CA PHE A 28 -3.09 -0.44 3.31
C PHE A 28 -4.54 -0.91 3.29
N LEU A 29 -4.75 -2.05 2.62
CA LEU A 29 -6.03 -2.72 2.44
C LEU A 29 -5.99 -4.14 3.01
N PRO A 30 -7.12 -4.68 3.46
CA PRO A 30 -7.13 -5.93 4.22
C PRO A 30 -6.87 -7.18 3.38
N THR A 31 -7.10 -7.14 2.07
CA THR A 31 -6.97 -8.34 1.21
C THR A 31 -6.31 -8.02 -0.13
N ARG A 32 -5.64 -9.04 -0.71
CA ARG A 32 -5.03 -8.97 -2.05
C ARG A 32 -6.04 -8.52 -3.12
N ARG A 33 -7.23 -9.12 -3.10
CA ARG A 33 -8.32 -8.78 -4.04
C ARG A 33 -8.69 -7.29 -3.95
N ARG A 34 -8.79 -6.74 -2.73
CA ARG A 34 -9.10 -5.32 -2.53
C ARG A 34 -7.98 -4.42 -3.05
N CYS A 35 -6.71 -4.83 -2.90
CA CYS A 35 -5.58 -4.09 -3.47
C CYS A 35 -5.66 -4.03 -5.00
N ASP A 36 -5.94 -5.17 -5.65
CA ASP A 36 -6.07 -5.23 -7.11
C ASP A 36 -7.27 -4.41 -7.60
N GLN A 37 -8.42 -4.53 -6.94
CA GLN A 37 -9.61 -3.74 -7.26
C GLN A 37 -9.35 -2.24 -7.12
N ALA A 38 -8.80 -1.82 -5.98
CA ALA A 38 -8.52 -0.41 -5.70
C ALA A 38 -7.57 0.21 -6.73
N ALA A 39 -6.51 -0.51 -7.11
CA ALA A 39 -5.59 -0.06 -8.15
C ALA A 39 -6.31 0.07 -9.52
N SER A 40 -7.14 -0.90 -9.88
CA SER A 40 -7.89 -0.88 -11.14
C SER A 40 -8.93 0.24 -11.17
N GLU A 41 -9.71 0.41 -10.10
CA GLU A 41 -10.70 1.49 -9.96
C GLU A 41 -10.03 2.87 -10.03
N ALA A 42 -8.94 3.06 -9.31
CA ALA A 42 -8.19 4.31 -9.35
C ALA A 42 -7.64 4.61 -10.75
N ALA A 43 -7.13 3.62 -11.46
CA ALA A 43 -6.59 3.80 -12.81
C ALA A 43 -7.65 4.08 -13.88
N LEU A 44 -8.89 3.60 -13.70
CA LEU A 44 -9.99 3.86 -14.63
C LEU A 44 -10.51 5.29 -14.53
N THR A 45 -10.54 5.83 -13.33
CA THR A 45 -11.14 7.15 -13.05
C THR A 45 -10.10 8.26 -12.97
N ARG A 46 -8.87 7.93 -12.55
CA ARG A 46 -7.75 8.86 -12.45
C ARG A 46 -6.85 8.73 -13.66
N ARG A 47 -6.86 9.74 -14.51
CA ARG A 47 -5.87 9.87 -15.56
C ARG A 47 -4.76 10.82 -15.06
N ASP A 48 -3.52 10.32 -14.99
CA ASP A 48 -2.38 11.20 -14.72
C ASP A 48 -2.30 12.26 -15.85
N PRO A 49 -2.47 13.55 -15.53
CA PRO A 49 -2.46 14.59 -16.54
C PRO A 49 -1.07 14.84 -17.13
N ASN A 50 -0.03 14.37 -16.48
CA ASN A 50 1.36 14.58 -16.90
C ASN A 50 1.77 13.53 -17.94
N ASP A 51 1.83 13.95 -19.20
CA ASP A 51 2.22 13.10 -20.32
C ASP A 51 3.68 12.64 -20.21
N ASP A 52 4.59 13.47 -19.71
CA ASP A 52 6.00 13.14 -19.53
C ASP A 52 6.18 12.03 -18.50
N ARG A 53 5.44 12.06 -17.40
CA ARG A 53 5.47 10.99 -16.41
C ARG A 53 4.91 9.68 -16.97
N ARG A 54 3.88 9.75 -17.81
CA ARG A 54 3.35 8.54 -18.48
C ARG A 54 4.37 7.95 -19.45
N GLU A 55 5.08 8.78 -20.19
CA GLU A 55 6.14 8.30 -21.09
C GLU A 55 7.30 7.72 -20.28
N ALA A 56 7.75 8.39 -19.23
CA ALA A 56 8.78 7.87 -18.36
C ALA A 56 8.41 6.50 -17.75
N ARG A 57 7.12 6.27 -17.37
CA ARG A 57 6.65 4.95 -16.95
C ARG A 57 6.72 3.91 -18.05
N ARG A 58 6.35 4.26 -19.30
CA ARG A 58 6.44 3.35 -20.45
C ARG A 58 7.88 2.94 -20.72
N ASP A 59 8.78 3.90 -20.73
CA ASP A 59 10.21 3.66 -21.00
C ASP A 59 10.83 2.81 -19.89
N PHE A 60 10.52 3.13 -18.64
CA PHE A 60 10.96 2.33 -17.50
C PHE A 60 10.46 0.89 -17.59
N MET A 61 9.18 0.69 -17.85
CA MET A 61 8.58 -0.64 -17.97
C MET A 61 9.13 -1.41 -19.17
N ARG A 62 9.39 -0.73 -20.29
CA ARG A 62 9.99 -1.34 -21.49
C ARG A 62 11.40 -1.86 -21.20
N SER A 63 12.25 -1.02 -20.62
CA SER A 63 13.61 -1.41 -20.22
C SER A 63 13.61 -2.51 -19.15
N PHE A 64 12.68 -2.45 -18.21
CA PHE A 64 12.58 -3.48 -17.16
C PHE A 64 12.20 -4.84 -17.73
N VAL A 65 11.32 -4.92 -18.72
CA VAL A 65 10.91 -6.17 -19.40
C VAL A 65 12.07 -6.82 -20.18
N GLU A 66 13.05 -6.07 -20.64
CA GLU A 66 14.23 -6.64 -21.29
C GLU A 66 15.03 -7.53 -20.33
N GLN A 67 15.09 -7.16 -19.06
CA GLN A 67 15.75 -7.92 -17.99
C GLN A 67 14.84 -8.93 -17.30
N HIS A 68 13.53 -8.68 -17.33
CA HIS A 68 12.49 -9.44 -16.62
C HIS A 68 11.31 -9.76 -17.56
N PRO A 69 11.50 -10.65 -18.57
CA PRO A 69 10.47 -10.92 -19.59
C PRO A 69 9.19 -11.53 -19.02
N GLU A 70 9.23 -12.13 -17.81
CA GLU A 70 8.07 -12.66 -17.10
C GLU A 70 7.05 -11.59 -16.68
N VAL A 71 7.44 -10.32 -16.70
CA VAL A 71 6.55 -9.18 -16.38
C VAL A 71 5.74 -8.75 -17.62
N ARG A 72 6.13 -9.19 -18.82
CA ARG A 72 5.47 -8.79 -20.07
C ARG A 72 4.00 -9.20 -20.06
N GLY A 73 3.11 -8.24 -20.37
CA GLY A 73 1.67 -8.50 -20.43
C GLY A 73 1.02 -8.77 -19.09
N HIS A 74 1.64 -8.39 -17.98
CA HIS A 74 1.01 -8.51 -16.68
C HIS A 74 -0.33 -7.76 -16.63
N ARG A 75 -1.38 -8.38 -16.06
CA ARG A 75 -2.76 -7.88 -16.06
C ARG A 75 -2.92 -6.45 -15.49
N HIS A 76 -2.01 -6.02 -14.62
CA HIS A 76 -2.01 -4.67 -14.03
C HIS A 76 -1.04 -3.70 -14.73
N TRP A 77 -0.60 -4.01 -15.95
CA TRP A 77 0.27 -3.12 -16.71
C TRP A 77 -0.33 -1.74 -16.91
N ASP A 78 -1.59 -1.70 -17.35
CA ASP A 78 -2.31 -0.46 -17.62
C ASP A 78 -2.56 0.40 -16.37
N THR A 79 -2.67 -0.19 -15.18
CA THR A 79 -2.83 0.56 -13.94
C THR A 79 -1.61 1.44 -13.66
N ILE A 80 -0.41 0.92 -13.96
CA ILE A 80 0.85 1.67 -13.84
C ILE A 80 0.90 2.77 -14.90
N ILE A 81 0.72 2.42 -16.16
CA ILE A 81 0.94 3.36 -17.28
C ILE A 81 -0.06 4.52 -17.23
N ARG A 82 -1.35 4.21 -17.11
CA ARG A 82 -2.43 5.20 -17.20
C ARG A 82 -2.68 5.92 -15.89
N GLY A 83 -2.74 5.16 -14.80
CA GLY A 83 -3.17 5.69 -13.51
C GLY A 83 -2.03 6.14 -12.61
N GLY A 84 -0.78 5.72 -12.88
CA GLY A 84 0.34 5.95 -11.97
C GLY A 84 0.16 5.28 -10.61
N VAL A 85 -0.59 4.17 -10.58
CA VAL A 85 -0.91 3.42 -9.37
C VAL A 85 -0.64 1.93 -9.55
N ALA A 86 -0.40 1.21 -8.45
CA ALA A 86 -0.16 -0.22 -8.49
C ALA A 86 -0.72 -0.93 -7.25
N SER A 87 -0.97 -2.25 -7.38
CA SER A 87 -1.20 -3.13 -6.23
C SER A 87 0.08 -3.89 -5.89
N HIS A 88 0.40 -4.00 -4.59
CA HIS A 88 1.58 -4.71 -4.11
C HIS A 88 1.20 -5.66 -2.98
N HIS A 89 1.34 -6.97 -3.22
CA HIS A 89 1.02 -8.02 -2.24
C HIS A 89 1.74 -9.33 -2.56
N ALA A 90 1.75 -10.26 -1.62
CA ALA A 90 2.43 -11.55 -1.74
C ALA A 90 1.90 -12.48 -2.86
N GLY A 91 0.78 -12.13 -3.50
CA GLY A 91 0.24 -12.88 -4.65
C GLY A 91 0.86 -12.51 -6.00
N HIS A 92 1.67 -11.46 -6.06
CA HIS A 92 2.41 -11.10 -7.26
C HIS A 92 3.75 -11.83 -7.36
N ILE A 93 4.22 -12.06 -8.59
CA ILE A 93 5.56 -12.60 -8.83
C ILE A 93 6.64 -11.62 -8.34
N PRO A 94 7.82 -12.12 -7.94
CA PRO A 94 8.89 -11.25 -7.40
C PRO A 94 9.29 -10.10 -8.33
N ALA A 95 9.45 -10.35 -9.62
CA ALA A 95 9.81 -9.32 -10.59
C ALA A 95 8.74 -8.21 -10.71
N TRP A 96 7.44 -8.55 -10.60
CA TRP A 96 6.38 -7.55 -10.59
C TRP A 96 6.43 -6.67 -9.33
N LYS A 97 6.71 -7.24 -8.17
CA LYS A 97 6.91 -6.47 -6.94
C LYS A 97 8.11 -5.54 -7.06
N LEU A 98 9.22 -6.05 -7.58
CA LEU A 98 10.44 -5.28 -7.78
C LEU A 98 10.23 -4.06 -8.70
N VAL A 99 9.50 -4.21 -9.82
CA VAL A 99 9.25 -3.07 -10.72
C VAL A 99 8.41 -2.00 -10.04
N ILE A 100 7.40 -2.37 -9.24
CA ILE A 100 6.59 -1.42 -8.48
C ILE A 100 7.44 -0.64 -7.47
N GLU A 101 8.33 -1.34 -6.74
CA GLU A 101 9.24 -0.73 -5.78
C GLU A 101 10.19 0.28 -6.45
N LYS A 102 10.76 -0.10 -7.59
CA LYS A 102 11.63 0.79 -8.38
C LYS A 102 10.88 2.00 -8.92
N LEU A 103 9.67 1.82 -9.48
CA LEU A 103 8.83 2.92 -9.96
C LEU A 103 8.44 3.89 -8.84
N MET A 104 8.11 3.37 -7.65
CA MET A 104 7.81 4.20 -6.48
C MET A 104 9.03 5.01 -6.04
N SER A 105 10.19 4.38 -5.96
CA SER A 105 11.46 5.04 -5.60
C SER A 105 11.87 6.11 -6.61
N ALA A 106 11.59 5.88 -7.90
CA ALA A 106 11.81 6.85 -8.98
C ALA A 106 10.80 8.02 -8.98
N GLY A 107 9.76 7.98 -8.13
CA GLY A 107 8.72 9.01 -8.09
C GLY A 107 7.73 8.92 -9.25
N LEU A 108 7.64 7.77 -9.90
CA LEU A 108 6.78 7.54 -11.05
C LEU A 108 5.38 7.01 -10.68
N LEU A 109 5.17 6.59 -9.43
CA LEU A 109 3.86 6.20 -8.91
C LEU A 109 3.35 7.23 -7.89
N ASP A 110 2.04 7.46 -7.92
CA ASP A 110 1.33 8.30 -6.95
C ASP A 110 0.79 7.50 -5.78
N ALA A 111 0.43 6.23 -6.01
CA ALA A 111 0.00 5.37 -4.92
C ALA A 111 0.28 3.88 -5.16
N ILE A 112 0.46 3.18 -4.04
CA ILE A 112 0.51 1.72 -3.99
C ILE A 112 -0.57 1.24 -3.03
N PHE A 113 -1.40 0.31 -3.49
CA PHE A 113 -2.38 -0.41 -2.66
C PHE A 113 -1.76 -1.73 -2.19
N ALA A 114 -1.57 -1.88 -0.89
CA ALA A 114 -0.80 -2.98 -0.32
C ALA A 114 -1.52 -3.67 0.84
N THR A 115 -1.18 -4.95 1.09
CA THR A 115 -1.59 -5.64 2.32
C THR A 115 -0.57 -5.39 3.44
N ALA A 116 -0.99 -5.49 4.69
CA ALA A 116 -0.13 -5.26 5.87
C ALA A 116 1.17 -6.09 5.85
N THR A 117 1.13 -7.32 5.30
CA THR A 117 2.30 -8.19 5.18
C THR A 117 3.44 -7.60 4.34
N VAL A 118 3.14 -6.62 3.50
CA VAL A 118 4.13 -5.91 2.69
C VAL A 118 4.98 -4.97 3.54
N ALA A 119 4.44 -4.41 4.62
CA ALA A 119 5.13 -3.43 5.44
C ALA A 119 6.46 -3.93 6.03
N ALA A 120 6.57 -5.24 6.30
CA ALA A 120 7.78 -5.85 6.86
C ALA A 120 8.89 -6.14 5.82
N GLY A 121 8.55 -6.21 4.52
CA GLY A 121 9.47 -6.73 3.49
C GLY A 121 9.84 -5.76 2.37
N VAL A 122 9.37 -4.53 2.37
CA VAL A 122 9.63 -3.56 1.29
C VAL A 122 10.40 -2.34 1.79
N ASP A 123 11.32 -1.88 0.97
CA ASP A 123 12.18 -0.73 1.27
C ASP A 123 11.85 0.47 0.36
N PHE A 124 10.57 0.84 0.32
CA PHE A 124 10.18 2.09 -0.32
C PHE A 124 9.27 2.90 0.60
N PRO A 125 9.69 4.08 1.02
CA PRO A 125 8.86 4.99 1.79
C PRO A 125 7.94 5.81 0.87
N ALA A 126 6.78 6.19 1.39
CA ALA A 126 5.87 7.15 0.78
C ALA A 126 5.76 8.41 1.65
N ARG A 127 5.28 9.51 1.10
CA ARG A 127 4.98 10.69 1.90
C ARG A 127 3.89 10.40 2.93
N THR A 128 2.89 9.62 2.50
CA THR A 128 1.71 9.30 3.32
C THR A 128 1.47 7.80 3.38
N VAL A 129 1.13 7.33 4.56
CA VAL A 129 0.53 6.01 4.80
C VAL A 129 -0.94 6.18 5.09
N VAL A 130 -1.80 5.45 4.39
CA VAL A 130 -3.24 5.44 4.61
C VAL A 130 -3.67 4.09 5.18
N LEU A 131 -4.41 4.13 6.27
CA LEU A 131 -4.98 2.97 6.94
C LEU A 131 -6.49 2.97 6.70
N THR A 132 -7.03 1.90 6.10
CA THR A 132 -8.46 1.77 5.82
C THR A 132 -9.21 0.93 6.86
N GLY A 133 -8.51 0.41 7.84
CA GLY A 133 -9.08 -0.36 8.95
C GLY A 133 -8.06 -0.60 10.06
N ALA A 134 -8.56 -0.96 11.24
CA ALA A 134 -7.78 -1.31 12.42
C ALA A 134 -7.61 -2.83 12.60
N ASP A 135 -8.06 -3.62 11.61
CA ASP A 135 -8.01 -5.08 11.63
C ASP A 135 -7.16 -5.64 10.48
N ALA A 136 -6.51 -6.77 10.75
CA ALA A 136 -5.80 -7.56 9.77
C ALA A 136 -6.56 -8.85 9.45
N ARG A 137 -6.54 -9.28 8.18
CA ARG A 137 -7.06 -10.58 7.78
C ARG A 137 -5.96 -11.63 7.81
N THR A 138 -6.22 -12.73 8.51
CA THR A 138 -5.35 -13.90 8.58
C THR A 138 -6.03 -15.11 7.91
N GLY A 139 -5.34 -16.24 7.82
CA GLY A 139 -5.94 -17.51 7.37
C GLY A 139 -7.08 -18.01 8.26
N SER A 140 -7.07 -17.65 9.55
CA SER A 140 -8.09 -18.02 10.53
C SER A 140 -9.22 -16.99 10.68
N GLY A 141 -9.19 -15.89 9.94
CA GLY A 141 -10.22 -14.84 10.01
C GLY A 141 -9.68 -13.43 10.22
N TRP A 142 -10.51 -12.57 10.81
CA TRP A 142 -10.15 -11.19 11.15
C TRP A 142 -9.62 -11.12 12.58
N ARG A 143 -8.56 -10.36 12.77
CA ARG A 143 -8.05 -10.00 14.09
C ARG A 143 -7.64 -8.53 14.11
N PRO A 144 -7.64 -7.92 15.29
CA PRO A 144 -7.08 -6.59 15.47
C PRO A 144 -5.61 -6.51 15.03
N LEU A 145 -5.21 -5.36 14.48
CA LEU A 145 -3.80 -5.05 14.27
C LEU A 145 -3.09 -4.98 15.62
N SER A 146 -1.87 -5.47 15.68
CA SER A 146 -0.98 -5.28 16.82
C SER A 146 -0.25 -3.93 16.73
N ALA A 147 0.33 -3.48 17.85
CA ALA A 147 1.12 -2.25 17.89
C ALA A 147 2.32 -2.33 16.96
N SER A 148 3.04 -3.45 16.98
CA SER A 148 4.20 -3.69 16.12
C SER A 148 3.85 -3.67 14.63
N GLU A 149 2.74 -4.30 14.22
CA GLU A 149 2.28 -4.27 12.84
C GLU A 149 1.93 -2.84 12.39
N LEU A 150 1.19 -2.11 13.22
CA LEU A 150 0.84 -0.73 12.91
C LEU A 150 2.08 0.15 12.80
N GLN A 151 3.04 0.01 13.70
CA GLN A 151 4.30 0.75 13.66
C GLN A 151 5.13 0.42 12.41
N GLN A 152 5.19 -0.84 11.98
CA GLN A 152 5.84 -1.22 10.72
C GLN A 152 5.16 -0.58 9.51
N MET A 153 3.82 -0.55 9.48
CA MET A 153 3.05 0.09 8.41
C MET A 153 3.30 1.60 8.40
N THR A 154 3.16 2.26 9.54
CA THR A 154 3.30 3.73 9.67
C THR A 154 4.75 4.19 9.57
N GLY A 155 5.72 3.35 9.90
CA GLY A 155 7.14 3.58 9.69
C GLY A 155 7.56 3.73 8.22
N ARG A 156 6.64 3.53 7.27
CA ARG A 156 6.82 3.82 5.84
C ARG A 156 6.42 5.24 5.46
N ALA A 157 5.86 6.01 6.38
CA ALA A 157 5.49 7.40 6.16
C ALA A 157 6.71 8.33 6.26
N GLY A 158 6.87 9.20 5.28
CA GLY A 158 7.98 10.13 5.17
C GLY A 158 9.19 9.56 4.41
N ARG A 159 9.58 10.25 3.33
CA ARG A 159 10.73 9.88 2.49
C ARG A 159 11.97 10.60 2.97
N ARG A 160 12.97 9.84 3.44
CA ARG A 160 14.23 10.42 3.92
C ARG A 160 14.87 11.31 2.85
N GLY A 161 15.26 12.53 3.24
CA GLY A 161 15.88 13.52 2.36
C GLY A 161 14.92 14.22 1.37
N ARG A 162 13.61 13.89 1.40
CA ARG A 162 12.59 14.52 0.54
C ARG A 162 11.44 15.14 1.31
N ASP A 163 11.05 14.54 2.43
CA ASP A 163 9.95 15.00 3.27
C ASP A 163 10.46 15.36 4.67
N ASN A 164 10.01 16.51 5.20
CA ASN A 164 10.30 16.92 6.58
C ASN A 164 9.39 16.18 7.58
N VAL A 165 8.21 15.76 7.12
CA VAL A 165 7.18 15.09 7.94
C VAL A 165 6.52 13.98 7.10
N GLY A 166 6.36 12.82 7.69
CA GLY A 166 5.51 11.74 7.16
C GLY A 166 4.10 11.84 7.72
N PHE A 167 3.11 11.49 6.92
CA PHE A 167 1.69 11.56 7.31
C PHE A 167 1.09 10.16 7.46
N VAL A 168 0.26 10.00 8.48
CA VAL A 168 -0.56 8.80 8.68
C VAL A 168 -2.02 9.24 8.65
N VAL A 169 -2.78 8.71 7.71
CA VAL A 169 -4.19 9.04 7.49
C VAL A 169 -5.05 7.82 7.79
N ALA A 170 -6.01 7.96 8.69
CA ALA A 170 -7.06 6.98 8.92
C ALA A 170 -8.24 7.30 7.98
N ALA A 171 -8.38 6.57 6.87
CA ALA A 171 -9.44 6.79 5.91
C ALA A 171 -10.78 6.24 6.42
N PRO A 172 -11.93 6.85 6.08
CA PRO A 172 -13.24 6.32 6.42
C PRO A 172 -13.46 4.90 5.89
N GLY A 173 -14.12 4.06 6.68
CA GLY A 173 -14.44 2.68 6.28
C GLY A 173 -15.24 1.94 7.35
N LEU A 174 -15.88 0.83 6.95
CA LEU A 174 -16.75 0.02 7.83
C LEU A 174 -15.99 -0.56 9.05
N HIS A 175 -14.70 -0.86 8.88
CA HIS A 175 -13.85 -1.46 9.91
C HIS A 175 -12.83 -0.47 10.48
N GLN A 176 -13.09 0.84 10.30
CA GLN A 176 -12.19 1.88 10.78
C GLN A 176 -12.48 2.25 12.23
N ASP A 177 -11.42 2.27 13.02
CA ASP A 177 -11.43 2.75 14.40
C ASP A 177 -10.23 3.69 14.63
N PRO A 178 -10.40 5.00 14.38
CA PRO A 178 -9.32 5.98 14.51
C PRO A 178 -8.81 6.11 15.95
N GLU A 179 -9.66 5.93 16.96
CA GLU A 179 -9.24 5.98 18.37
C GLU A 179 -8.31 4.84 18.71
N ARG A 180 -8.65 3.63 18.23
CA ARG A 180 -7.79 2.46 18.38
C ARG A 180 -6.46 2.64 17.65
N ILE A 181 -6.47 3.14 16.42
CA ILE A 181 -5.23 3.45 15.67
C ILE A 181 -4.37 4.41 16.48
N ALA A 182 -4.95 5.49 17.02
CA ALA A 182 -4.23 6.45 17.85
C ALA A 182 -3.66 5.84 19.13
N GLN A 183 -4.36 4.89 19.75
CA GLN A 183 -3.89 4.15 20.92
C GLN A 183 -2.72 3.23 20.55
N LEU A 184 -2.83 2.47 19.46
CA LEU A 184 -1.79 1.54 19.00
C LEU A 184 -0.51 2.27 18.57
N LEU A 185 -0.61 3.47 18.00
CA LEU A 185 0.54 4.30 17.65
C LEU A 185 1.35 4.76 18.86
N LYS A 186 0.69 4.90 20.02
CA LYS A 186 1.32 5.29 21.30
C LYS A 186 1.78 4.09 22.14
N ALA A 187 1.32 2.90 21.81
CA ALA A 187 1.64 1.69 22.55
C ALA A 187 3.12 1.29 22.32
N PRO A 188 3.78 0.67 23.30
CA PRO A 188 5.09 0.05 23.07
C PRO A 188 4.95 -1.09 22.04
N PRO A 189 6.04 -1.45 21.32
CA PRO A 189 6.05 -2.62 20.47
C PRO A 189 5.65 -3.87 21.25
N ASP A 190 4.97 -4.80 20.55
CA ASP A 190 4.62 -6.06 21.16
C ASP A 190 5.87 -6.86 21.52
N PRO A 191 5.89 -7.60 22.66
CA PRO A 191 7.01 -8.43 23.02
C PRO A 191 7.22 -9.54 21.96
N LEU A 192 8.49 -9.82 21.64
CA LEU A 192 8.85 -10.93 20.78
C LEU A 192 8.58 -12.24 21.52
N THR A 193 7.55 -12.97 21.08
CA THR A 193 7.25 -14.30 21.60
C THR A 193 7.59 -15.35 20.53
N SER A 194 8.35 -16.39 20.93
CA SER A 194 8.67 -17.50 20.04
C SER A 194 7.39 -18.22 19.62
N GLN A 195 7.18 -18.39 18.33
CA GLN A 195 6.12 -19.23 17.74
C GLN A 195 6.57 -20.70 17.57
N PHE A 196 7.81 -21.01 17.96
CA PHE A 196 8.33 -22.35 17.86
C PHE A 196 7.61 -23.27 18.86
N ARG A 197 6.95 -24.29 18.33
CA ARG A 197 6.38 -25.40 19.09
C ARG A 197 7.09 -26.67 18.67
N ALA A 198 7.86 -27.27 19.56
CA ALA A 198 8.40 -28.60 19.35
C ALA A 198 7.21 -29.59 19.39
N THR A 199 6.88 -30.20 18.24
CA THR A 199 5.96 -31.35 18.18
C THR A 199 6.81 -32.60 18.11
N TYR A 200 6.72 -33.44 19.14
CA TYR A 200 7.28 -34.79 19.07
C TYR A 200 6.29 -35.62 18.25
N THR A 201 6.75 -36.15 17.11
CA THR A 201 6.06 -37.22 16.41
C THR A 201 6.44 -38.52 17.14
N THR A 202 5.49 -39.13 17.84
CA THR A 202 5.58 -40.53 18.33
C THR A 202 5.27 -41.49 17.21
#